data_f56d291b0a40fb291accc0fb0d2df003
#
_entry.id   f56d291b0a40fb291accc0fb0d2df003
#
_cell.length_a   1.000
_cell.length_b   1.000
_cell.length_c   1.000
_cell.angle_alpha   90.00
_cell.angle_beta   90.00
_cell.angle_gamma   90.00
#
_symmetry.space_group_name_H-M   'P 1'
#
loop_
_entity.id
_entity.type
_entity.pdbx_description
1 polymer ?
#
loop_
_entity_poly.entity_id
_entity_poly.type
_entity_poly.pdbx_seq_one_letter_code
_entity_poly.pdbx_strand_id
1 'polypeptide(L)'
;MCRFRHLLEAHDLGRRLFDQVQRHLAAKGLRVATGTIVDATIINAPSSTKNADKARDPEMHQTKKGNQWYFGMKAHFGVDSRAKLIHAVAVTPANIADSTVLPELLHGGETRVSGDQACAANGR
;
A
#
# COMPACT_ATOMS: atom_id res chain seq x y z
N MET A 1 19.99 -10.93 8.04
CA MET A 1 18.69 -10.35 7.63
C MET A 1 18.55 -10.12 6.13
N CYS A 2 19.56 -9.57 5.43
CA CYS A 2 19.47 -9.31 3.99
C CYS A 2 19.23 -10.55 3.12
N ARG A 3 19.81 -11.71 3.44
CA ARG A 3 19.62 -12.95 2.66
C ARG A 3 18.18 -13.43 2.63
N PHE A 4 17.46 -13.34 3.74
CA PHE A 4 16.06 -13.75 3.80
C PHE A 4 15.16 -12.83 2.96
N ARG A 5 15.40 -11.52 3.04
CA ARG A 5 14.69 -10.54 2.19
C ARG A 5 14.93 -10.83 0.70
N HIS A 6 16.20 -11.03 0.29
CA HIS A 6 16.53 -11.33 -1.10
C HIS A 6 15.89 -12.64 -1.58
N LEU A 7 15.79 -13.65 -0.71
CA LEU A 7 15.07 -14.88 -1.03
C LEU A 7 13.58 -14.63 -1.29
N LEU A 8 12.93 -13.84 -0.43
CA LEU A 8 11.52 -13.47 -0.61
C LEU A 8 11.30 -12.70 -1.92
N GLU A 9 12.17 -11.75 -2.23
CA GLU A 9 12.10 -10.93 -3.43
C GLU A 9 12.37 -11.76 -4.71
N ALA A 10 13.42 -12.59 -4.71
CA ALA A 10 13.82 -13.38 -5.87
C ALA A 10 12.74 -14.37 -6.34
N HIS A 11 11.89 -14.85 -5.45
CA HIS A 11 10.84 -15.82 -5.74
C HIS A 11 9.42 -15.27 -5.58
N ASP A 12 9.27 -13.97 -5.41
CA ASP A 12 7.99 -13.29 -5.15
C ASP A 12 7.16 -13.97 -4.03
N LEU A 13 7.85 -14.44 -3.00
CA LEU A 13 7.23 -15.20 -1.91
C LEU A 13 6.34 -14.33 -1.04
N GLY A 14 6.65 -13.04 -0.89
CA GLY A 14 5.83 -12.11 -0.11
C GLY A 14 4.41 -12.03 -0.67
N ARG A 15 4.28 -11.83 -1.98
CA ARG A 15 2.98 -11.80 -2.68
C ARG A 15 2.26 -13.13 -2.60
N ARG A 16 2.97 -14.24 -2.84
CA ARG A 16 2.39 -15.59 -2.77
C ARG A 16 1.86 -15.93 -1.38
N LEU A 17 2.57 -15.54 -0.33
CA LEU A 17 2.13 -15.71 1.06
C LEU A 17 0.88 -14.87 1.35
N PHE A 18 0.87 -13.62 0.92
CA PHE A 18 -0.30 -12.75 1.06
C PHE A 18 -1.53 -13.35 0.39
N ASP A 19 -1.42 -13.80 -0.86
CA ASP A 19 -2.50 -14.43 -1.62
C ASP A 19 -3.00 -15.73 -0.94
N GLN A 20 -2.07 -16.50 -0.37
CA GLN A 20 -2.43 -17.73 0.36
C GLN A 20 -3.22 -17.43 1.64
N VAL A 21 -2.82 -16.41 2.38
CA VAL A 21 -3.55 -15.95 3.57
C VAL A 21 -4.94 -15.45 3.18
N GLN A 22 -5.07 -14.68 2.10
CA GLN A 22 -6.36 -14.20 1.61
C GLN A 22 -7.30 -15.36 1.24
N ARG A 23 -6.79 -16.38 0.56
CA ARG A 23 -7.57 -17.59 0.24
C ARG A 23 -8.02 -18.35 1.48
N HIS A 24 -7.15 -18.48 2.46
CA HIS A 24 -7.48 -19.14 3.73
C HIS A 24 -8.57 -18.39 4.51
N LEU A 25 -8.48 -17.07 4.59
CA LEU A 25 -9.48 -16.23 5.25
C LEU A 25 -10.83 -16.29 4.51
N ALA A 26 -10.82 -16.25 3.18
CA ALA A 26 -12.03 -16.38 2.38
C ALA A 26 -12.70 -17.74 2.58
N ALA A 27 -11.93 -18.83 2.64
CA ALA A 27 -12.44 -20.19 2.88
C ALA A 27 -13.09 -20.32 4.27
N LYS A 28 -12.64 -19.55 5.25
CA LYS A 28 -13.23 -19.50 6.60
C LYS A 28 -14.39 -18.51 6.74
N GLY A 29 -14.80 -17.84 5.66
CA GLY A 29 -15.87 -16.86 5.69
C GLY A 29 -15.54 -15.57 6.46
N LEU A 30 -14.28 -15.32 6.73
CA LEU A 30 -13.82 -14.15 7.48
C LEU A 30 -13.71 -12.87 6.63
N ARG A 31 -13.80 -13.01 5.31
CA ARG A 31 -13.82 -11.89 4.38
C ARG A 31 -15.26 -11.45 4.15
N VAL A 32 -15.59 -10.23 4.56
CA VAL A 32 -16.90 -9.62 4.32
C VAL A 32 -16.74 -8.48 3.32
N ALA A 33 -17.19 -8.72 2.12
CA ALA A 33 -16.95 -7.84 0.95
C ALA A 33 -17.91 -6.62 0.84
N THR A 34 -18.44 -6.09 1.95
CA THR A 34 -19.45 -5.02 1.91
C THR A 34 -18.91 -3.61 2.04
N GLY A 35 -17.72 -3.43 2.61
CA GLY A 35 -17.11 -2.12 2.77
C GLY A 35 -15.60 -2.19 2.84
N THR A 36 -14.95 -1.21 2.23
CA THR A 36 -13.48 -1.07 2.26
C THR A 36 -13.08 0.26 2.88
N ILE A 37 -12.13 0.21 3.79
CA ILE A 37 -11.43 1.38 4.33
C ILE A 37 -10.11 1.49 3.59
N VAL A 38 -9.84 2.64 3.01
CA VAL A 38 -8.59 2.92 2.30
C VAL A 38 -7.74 3.86 3.12
N ASP A 39 -6.48 3.49 3.32
CA ASP A 39 -5.50 4.30 4.04
C ASP A 39 -4.12 4.16 3.39
N ALA A 40 -3.26 5.13 3.62
CA ALA A 40 -1.92 5.15 3.09
C ALA A 40 -0.89 5.53 4.15
N THR A 41 0.24 4.85 4.13
CA THR A 41 1.38 5.11 5.02
C THR A 41 2.63 5.46 4.20
N ILE A 42 3.37 6.48 4.65
CA ILE A 42 4.62 6.88 4.02
C ILE A 42 5.74 5.99 4.58
N ILE A 43 6.46 5.33 3.67
CA ILE A 43 7.68 4.60 3.96
C ILE A 43 8.85 5.55 3.69
N ASN A 44 9.34 6.20 4.75
CA ASN A 44 10.41 7.16 4.65
C ASN A 44 11.76 6.47 4.42
N ALA A 45 12.54 6.99 3.50
CA ALA A 45 13.87 6.49 3.16
C ALA A 45 14.93 7.58 3.34
N PRO A 46 16.20 7.22 3.55
CA PRO A 46 17.27 8.19 3.58
C PRO A 46 17.41 8.89 2.23
N SER A 47 17.39 10.21 2.24
CA SER A 47 17.62 11.03 1.05
C SER A 47 19.12 11.23 0.71
N SER A 48 20.01 10.53 1.43
CA SER A 48 21.45 10.62 1.29
C SER A 48 21.92 10.07 -0.06
N THR A 49 22.89 10.74 -0.66
CA THR A 49 23.62 10.31 -1.86
C THR A 49 24.98 9.67 -1.53
N LYS A 50 25.20 9.30 -0.26
CA LYS A 50 26.45 8.67 0.22
C LYS A 50 26.51 7.15 0.00
N ASN A 51 25.83 6.65 -1.02
CA ASN A 51 25.92 5.27 -1.46
C ASN A 51 26.96 5.08 -2.57
N ALA A 52 27.16 3.83 -3.01
CA ALA A 52 28.13 3.51 -4.07
C ALA A 52 27.84 4.25 -5.39
N ASP A 53 26.56 4.42 -5.72
CA ASP A 53 26.09 5.05 -6.95
C ASP A 53 26.03 6.59 -6.86
N LYS A 54 26.25 7.16 -5.67
CA LYS A 54 26.14 8.59 -5.36
C LYS A 54 24.83 9.24 -5.84
N ALA A 55 23.76 8.45 -5.85
CA ALA A 55 22.45 8.83 -6.34
C ALA A 55 21.34 8.41 -5.37
N ARG A 56 20.22 9.10 -5.43
CA ARG A 56 18.97 8.69 -4.77
C ARG A 56 18.31 7.59 -5.60
N ASP A 57 17.53 6.75 -4.96
CA ASP A 57 16.70 5.76 -5.64
C ASP A 57 15.71 6.48 -6.59
N PRO A 58 15.73 6.18 -7.90
CA PRO A 58 14.89 6.86 -8.89
C PRO A 58 13.39 6.56 -8.73
N GLU A 59 13.02 5.47 -8.05
CA GLU A 59 11.64 5.12 -7.79
C GLU A 59 11.05 5.87 -6.59
N MET A 60 11.90 6.46 -5.74
CA MET A 60 11.49 7.19 -4.55
C MET A 60 11.34 8.67 -4.84
N HIS A 61 10.26 9.28 -4.35
CA HIS A 61 9.95 10.69 -4.53
C HIS A 61 9.66 11.40 -3.22
N GLN A 62 9.71 12.74 -3.27
CA GLN A 62 9.37 13.57 -2.13
C GLN A 62 7.86 13.81 -2.06
N THR A 63 7.33 13.84 -0.85
CA THR A 63 5.97 14.28 -0.57
C THR A 63 5.94 15.11 0.70
N LYS A 64 4.94 15.97 0.82
CA LYS A 64 4.73 16.81 2.00
C LYS A 64 3.47 16.35 2.73
N LYS A 65 3.59 16.10 4.04
CA LYS A 65 2.45 15.84 4.90
C LYS A 65 2.46 16.85 6.06
N GLY A 66 1.46 17.70 6.10
CA GLY A 66 1.49 18.86 7.02
C GLY A 66 2.65 19.80 6.67
N ASN A 67 3.48 20.10 7.64
CA ASN A 67 4.66 20.95 7.47
C ASN A 67 5.97 20.17 7.27
N GLN A 68 5.91 18.85 7.18
CA GLN A 68 7.09 18.00 7.08
C GLN A 68 7.22 17.36 5.69
N TRP A 69 8.45 17.35 5.16
CA TRP A 69 8.81 16.67 3.92
C TRP A 69 9.31 15.26 4.20
N TYR A 70 8.91 14.34 3.35
CA TYR A 70 9.32 12.94 3.36
C TYR A 70 9.87 12.56 1.98
N PHE A 71 10.86 11.67 1.97
CA PHE A 71 11.38 11.07 0.75
C PHE A 71 11.24 9.56 0.84
N GLY A 72 10.64 8.92 -0.15
CA GLY A 72 10.49 7.47 -0.16
C GLY A 72 9.31 6.98 -1.01
N MET A 73 8.67 5.97 -0.49
CA MET A 73 7.50 5.31 -1.08
C MET A 73 6.26 5.51 -0.21
N LYS A 74 5.13 5.17 -0.75
CA LYS A 74 3.86 5.15 -0.04
C LYS A 74 3.21 3.77 -0.19
N ALA A 75 2.84 3.15 0.93
CA ALA A 75 2.07 1.92 0.92
C ALA A 75 0.59 2.26 1.15
N HIS A 76 -0.25 1.80 0.24
CA HIS A 76 -1.70 1.97 0.27
C HIS A 76 -2.34 0.64 0.65
N PHE A 77 -3.33 0.69 1.51
CA PHE A 77 -4.01 -0.49 2.04
C PHE A 77 -5.51 -0.41 1.79
N GLY A 78 -6.09 -1.51 1.30
CA GLY A 78 -7.51 -1.75 1.32
C GLY A 78 -7.85 -2.70 2.48
N VAL A 79 -8.65 -2.25 3.43
CA VAL A 79 -9.01 -2.98 4.65
C VAL A 79 -10.50 -3.25 4.68
N ASP A 80 -10.91 -4.48 4.91
CA ASP A 80 -12.31 -4.80 5.13
C ASP A 80 -12.84 -4.03 6.35
N SER A 81 -13.93 -3.31 6.16
CA SER A 81 -14.49 -2.42 7.19
C SER A 81 -15.03 -3.17 8.41
N ARG A 82 -15.43 -4.43 8.23
CA ARG A 82 -16.04 -5.27 9.26
C ARG A 82 -15.03 -6.19 9.91
N ALA A 83 -14.30 -6.95 9.13
CA ALA A 83 -13.32 -7.92 9.62
C ALA A 83 -12.00 -7.26 10.03
N LYS A 84 -11.74 -6.00 9.61
CA LYS A 84 -10.48 -5.27 9.86
C LYS A 84 -9.25 -5.96 9.29
N LEU A 85 -9.44 -6.76 8.25
CA LEU A 85 -8.38 -7.48 7.57
C LEU A 85 -7.96 -6.75 6.29
N ILE A 86 -6.65 -6.67 6.06
CA ILE A 86 -6.09 -6.12 4.83
C ILE A 86 -6.34 -7.12 3.69
N HIS A 87 -7.03 -6.69 2.64
CA HIS A 87 -7.29 -7.51 1.46
C HIS A 87 -6.55 -7.03 0.20
N ALA A 88 -6.06 -5.80 0.20
CA ALA A 88 -5.29 -5.24 -0.92
C ALA A 88 -4.14 -4.37 -0.41
N VAL A 89 -3.02 -4.42 -1.11
CA VAL A 89 -1.84 -3.58 -0.85
C VAL A 89 -1.27 -3.12 -2.18
N ALA A 90 -0.99 -1.82 -2.30
CA ALA A 90 -0.27 -1.26 -3.42
C ALA A 90 0.85 -0.35 -2.91
N VAL A 91 1.99 -0.34 -3.59
CA VAL A 91 3.13 0.50 -3.24
C VAL A 91 3.43 1.43 -4.41
N THR A 92 3.56 2.71 -4.14
CA THR A 92 3.82 3.75 -5.13
C THR A 92 4.94 4.69 -4.67
N PRO A 93 5.55 5.46 -5.56
CA PRO A 93 6.32 6.64 -5.16
C PRO A 93 5.49 7.55 -4.23
N ALA A 94 6.14 8.19 -3.26
CA ALA A 94 5.44 8.94 -2.20
C ALA A 94 4.64 10.15 -2.72
N ASN A 95 4.94 10.66 -3.92
CA ASN A 95 4.24 11.77 -4.56
C ASN A 95 2.95 11.40 -5.27
N ILE A 96 2.62 10.11 -5.39
CA ILE A 96 1.39 9.67 -6.03
C ILE A 96 0.19 9.94 -5.11
N ALA A 97 -0.87 10.49 -5.65
CA ALA A 97 -2.10 10.75 -4.91
C ALA A 97 -2.84 9.45 -4.57
N ASP A 98 -3.40 9.36 -3.37
CA ASP A 98 -4.09 8.17 -2.88
C ASP A 98 -5.30 7.80 -3.75
N SER A 99 -5.99 8.82 -4.30
CA SER A 99 -7.11 8.64 -5.23
C SER A 99 -6.75 7.90 -6.53
N THR A 100 -5.50 8.01 -6.98
CA THR A 100 -5.02 7.35 -8.20
C THR A 100 -4.95 5.83 -8.03
N VAL A 101 -4.65 5.37 -6.81
CA VAL A 101 -4.47 3.96 -6.47
C VAL A 101 -5.78 3.29 -6.04
N LEU A 102 -6.80 4.07 -5.78
CA LEU A 102 -8.09 3.59 -5.27
C LEU A 102 -8.67 2.41 -6.08
N PRO A 103 -8.67 2.40 -7.42
CA PRO A 103 -9.20 1.27 -8.18
C PRO A 103 -8.47 -0.06 -7.92
N GLU A 104 -7.18 -0.02 -7.59
CA GLU A 104 -6.39 -1.22 -7.29
C GLU A 104 -6.67 -1.79 -5.90
N LEU A 105 -7.18 -0.96 -4.99
CA LEU A 105 -7.48 -1.34 -3.61
C LEU A 105 -8.90 -1.88 -3.43
N LEU A 106 -9.76 -1.66 -4.42
CA LEU A 106 -11.15 -2.10 -4.40
C LEU A 106 -11.30 -3.45 -5.11
N HIS A 107 -12.22 -4.29 -4.62
CA HIS A 107 -12.54 -5.57 -5.26
C HIS A 107 -13.81 -5.52 -6.13
N GLY A 108 -14.51 -4.36 -6.20
CA GLY A 108 -15.65 -4.12 -7.08
C GLY A 108 -17.01 -4.57 -6.51
N GLY A 109 -17.04 -5.21 -5.36
CA GLY A 109 -18.27 -5.61 -4.66
C GLY A 109 -18.64 -4.72 -3.47
N GLU A 110 -17.92 -3.63 -3.30
CA GLU A 110 -18.15 -2.70 -2.19
C GLU A 110 -19.45 -1.91 -2.38
N THR A 111 -20.24 -1.86 -1.31
CA THR A 111 -21.38 -0.92 -1.19
C THR A 111 -20.99 0.37 -0.49
N ARG A 112 -19.83 0.38 0.17
CA ARG A 112 -19.31 1.53 0.90
C ARG A 112 -17.77 1.54 0.86
N VAL A 113 -17.21 2.70 0.56
CA VAL A 113 -15.78 2.97 0.64
C VAL A 113 -15.58 4.15 1.59
N SER A 114 -14.67 3.99 2.53
CA SER A 114 -14.28 5.01 3.51
C SER A 114 -12.78 5.29 3.37
N GLY A 115 -12.39 6.54 3.37
CA GLY A 115 -11.01 6.98 3.30
C GLY A 115 -10.85 8.36 3.91
N ASP A 116 -9.61 8.80 4.07
CA ASP A 116 -9.31 10.18 4.44
C ASP A 116 -9.72 11.15 3.31
N GLN A 117 -9.83 12.44 3.62
CA GLN A 117 -10.24 13.49 2.67
C GLN A 117 -9.40 13.51 1.37
N ALA A 118 -8.15 13.09 1.45
CA ALA A 118 -7.28 12.94 0.27
C ALA A 118 -7.78 11.88 -0.74
N CYS A 119 -8.54 10.87 -0.28
CA CYS A 119 -9.17 9.86 -1.12
C CYS A 119 -10.50 10.32 -1.73
N ALA A 120 -11.16 11.30 -1.11
CA ALA A 120 -12.50 11.75 -1.48
C ALA A 120 -12.51 12.75 -2.66
N ALA A 121 -11.37 13.29 -3.08
CA ALA A 121 -11.28 14.40 -4.02
C ALA A 121 -11.66 14.10 -5.48
N ASN A 122 -11.93 12.84 -5.85
CA ASN A 122 -12.27 12.45 -7.23
C ASN A 122 -13.48 11.51 -7.37
N GLY A 123 -14.35 11.47 -6.39
CA GLY A 123 -15.58 10.67 -6.43
C GLY A 123 -16.79 11.48 -6.95
N ARG A 124 -16.72 11.90 -8.19
CA ARG A 124 -17.94 12.31 -8.96
C ARG A 124 -17.91 11.68 -10.33
#